data_24c2c52b359e3edc172e038a4758a8a9
#
_entry.id   24c2c52b359e3edc172e038a4758a8a9
#
_cell.length_a   1.000
_cell.length_b   1.000
_cell.length_c   1.000
_cell.angle_alpha   90.00
_cell.angle_beta   90.00
_cell.angle_gamma   90.00
#
_symmetry.space_group_name_H-M   'P 1'
#
loop_
_entity.id
_entity.type
_entity.pdbx_description
1 polymer ?
#
loop_
_entity_poly.entity_id
_entity_poly.type
_entity_poly.pdbx_seq_one_letter_code
_entity_poly.pdbx_strand_id
1 'polypeptide(L)'
;MPRLDETAYPRFKTAVTESELQEIYSPTAEELAFAEEQTHRATAKVGLLVLLKTFQRLGYFVTLPEIPRRIVAHITTLCAGLSAVPEGLETYDTSHSRSRHLSLVRTRLGITAL
;
A
#
# COMPACT_ATOMS: atom_id res chain seq x y z
N MET A 1 15.24 -28.71 0.37
CA MET A 1 16.05 -27.62 -0.13
C MET A 1 15.22 -26.35 -0.24
N PRO A 2 15.62 -25.26 0.39
CA PRO A 2 14.86 -24.04 0.29
C PRO A 2 14.93 -23.49 -1.14
N ARG A 3 13.86 -22.89 -1.55
CA ARG A 3 13.82 -22.22 -2.84
C ARG A 3 14.55 -20.90 -2.74
N LEU A 4 15.15 -20.44 -3.83
CA LEU A 4 15.82 -19.16 -3.86
C LEU A 4 14.88 -18.01 -3.52
N ASP A 5 13.64 -18.09 -3.98
CA ASP A 5 12.65 -17.06 -3.72
C ASP A 5 12.23 -16.99 -2.26
N GLU A 6 12.46 -18.03 -1.48
CA GLU A 6 12.16 -18.03 -0.06
C GLU A 6 13.21 -17.28 0.76
N THR A 7 14.40 -17.13 0.22
CA THR A 7 15.51 -16.50 0.92
C THR A 7 15.93 -15.16 0.35
N ALA A 8 15.43 -14.79 -0.83
CA ALA A 8 15.88 -13.59 -1.53
C ALA A 8 15.24 -12.31 -0.99
N TYR A 9 13.92 -12.24 -0.91
CA TYR A 9 13.20 -11.04 -0.52
C TYR A 9 11.96 -11.37 0.27
N PRO A 10 11.52 -10.46 1.17
CA PRO A 10 10.21 -10.58 1.79
C PRO A 10 9.12 -10.61 0.72
N ARG A 11 8.14 -11.45 0.92
CA ARG A 11 7.03 -11.59 -0.03
C ARG A 11 5.71 -11.60 0.69
N PHE A 12 4.64 -11.29 -0.05
CA PHE A 12 3.30 -11.49 0.46
C PHE A 12 3.02 -12.98 0.56
N LYS A 13 2.32 -13.37 1.61
CA LYS A 13 1.85 -14.75 1.75
C LYS A 13 0.81 -15.04 0.71
N THR A 14 0.72 -16.31 0.30
CA THR A 14 -0.31 -16.77 -0.62
C THR A 14 -1.72 -16.49 -0.08
N ALA A 15 -1.91 -16.72 1.21
CA ALA A 15 -3.16 -16.42 1.88
C ALA A 15 -2.91 -15.45 3.03
N VAL A 16 -3.59 -14.30 3.01
CA VAL A 16 -3.49 -13.29 4.06
C VAL A 16 -4.67 -13.48 5.00
N THR A 17 -4.40 -13.65 6.28
CA THR A 17 -5.45 -13.86 7.27
C THR A 17 -6.08 -12.55 7.71
N GLU A 18 -7.26 -12.62 8.31
CA GLU A 18 -7.94 -11.44 8.85
C GLU A 18 -7.08 -10.76 9.91
N SER A 19 -6.42 -11.53 10.78
CA SER A 19 -5.52 -10.99 11.78
C SER A 19 -4.38 -10.20 11.15
N GLU A 20 -3.78 -10.73 10.10
CA GLU A 20 -2.70 -10.06 9.39
C GLU A 20 -3.17 -8.76 8.76
N LEU A 21 -4.37 -8.75 8.19
CA LEU A 21 -4.94 -7.52 7.65
C LEU A 21 -5.07 -6.46 8.74
N GLN A 22 -5.59 -6.85 9.90
CA GLN A 22 -5.80 -5.93 11.01
C GLN A 22 -4.49 -5.40 11.59
N GLU A 23 -3.52 -6.28 11.79
CA GLU A 23 -2.28 -5.92 12.49
C GLU A 23 -1.25 -5.26 11.59
N ILE A 24 -1.12 -5.71 10.35
CA ILE A 24 -0.05 -5.28 9.46
C ILE A 24 -0.50 -4.18 8.49
N TYR A 25 -1.69 -4.34 7.94
CA TYR A 25 -2.12 -3.51 6.81
C TYR A 25 -3.18 -2.46 7.15
N SER A 26 -3.62 -2.38 8.39
CA SER A 26 -4.57 -1.34 8.78
C SER A 26 -3.86 -0.01 8.98
N PRO A 27 -4.25 1.05 8.27
CA PRO A 27 -3.67 2.36 8.50
C PRO A 27 -3.99 2.88 9.89
N THR A 28 -3.04 3.55 10.52
CA THR A 28 -3.26 4.24 11.78
C THR A 28 -4.03 5.53 11.52
N ALA A 29 -4.56 6.13 12.58
CA ALA A 29 -5.24 7.42 12.48
C ALA A 29 -4.32 8.49 11.89
N GLU A 30 -3.05 8.48 12.26
CA GLU A 30 -2.06 9.41 11.72
C GLU A 30 -1.81 9.19 10.24
N GLU A 31 -1.75 7.92 9.82
CA GLU A 31 -1.57 7.58 8.42
C GLU A 31 -2.77 7.99 7.58
N LEU A 32 -3.98 7.81 8.11
CA LEU A 32 -5.19 8.26 7.45
C LEU A 32 -5.21 9.77 7.29
N ALA A 33 -4.84 10.50 8.33
CA ALA A 33 -4.75 11.95 8.28
C ALA A 33 -3.71 12.42 7.27
N PHE A 34 -2.56 11.76 7.22
CA PHE A 34 -1.52 12.05 6.25
C PHE A 34 -2.04 11.89 4.82
N ALA A 35 -2.71 10.77 4.53
CA ALA A 35 -3.27 10.54 3.21
C ALA A 35 -4.35 11.56 2.86
N GLU A 36 -5.16 11.94 3.82
CA GLU A 36 -6.19 12.96 3.66
C GLU A 36 -5.59 14.30 3.25
N GLU A 37 -4.50 14.71 3.89
CA GLU A 37 -3.81 15.96 3.57
C GLU A 37 -3.16 15.94 2.20
N GLN A 38 -2.64 14.80 1.78
CA GLN A 38 -1.83 14.72 0.56
C GLN A 38 -2.63 14.41 -0.69
N THR A 39 -3.89 14.03 -0.55
CA THR A 39 -4.70 13.60 -1.69
C THR A 39 -6.09 14.22 -1.64
N HIS A 40 -6.74 14.32 -2.81
CA HIS A 40 -8.08 14.86 -2.94
C HIS A 40 -9.10 13.85 -3.44
N ARG A 41 -8.64 12.71 -3.93
CA ARG A 41 -9.53 11.69 -4.50
C ARG A 41 -9.35 10.37 -3.79
N ALA A 42 -10.42 9.57 -3.76
CA ALA A 42 -10.38 8.25 -3.14
C ALA A 42 -9.31 7.36 -3.78
N THR A 43 -9.19 7.37 -5.11
CA THR A 43 -8.19 6.59 -5.82
C THR A 43 -6.77 6.92 -5.37
N ALA A 44 -6.46 8.21 -5.28
CA ALA A 44 -5.14 8.67 -4.84
C ALA A 44 -4.89 8.31 -3.38
N LYS A 45 -5.90 8.48 -2.53
CA LYS A 45 -5.79 8.16 -1.10
C LYS A 45 -5.52 6.68 -0.90
N VAL A 46 -6.30 5.81 -1.55
CA VAL A 46 -6.09 4.36 -1.47
C VAL A 46 -4.72 3.99 -2.00
N GLY A 47 -4.32 4.55 -3.15
CA GLY A 47 -3.01 4.29 -3.73
C GLY A 47 -1.88 4.65 -2.79
N LEU A 48 -1.93 5.83 -2.19
CA LEU A 48 -0.91 6.28 -1.24
C LEU A 48 -0.81 5.36 -0.03
N LEU A 49 -1.96 4.99 0.55
CA LEU A 49 -1.97 4.13 1.73
C LEU A 49 -1.52 2.71 1.41
N VAL A 50 -1.89 2.18 0.25
CA VAL A 50 -1.42 0.87 -0.19
C VAL A 50 0.10 0.89 -0.34
N LEU A 51 0.66 1.91 -0.96
CA LEU A 51 2.12 2.05 -1.08
C LEU A 51 2.78 2.11 0.29
N LEU A 52 2.23 2.92 1.19
CA LEU A 52 2.79 3.09 2.53
C LEU A 52 2.80 1.78 3.31
N LYS A 53 1.64 1.12 3.39
CA LYS A 53 1.52 -0.10 4.20
C LYS A 53 2.31 -1.27 3.61
N THR A 54 2.31 -1.42 2.28
CA THR A 54 3.07 -2.51 1.66
C THR A 54 4.58 -2.26 1.75
N PHE A 55 5.01 -1.01 1.62
CA PHE A 55 6.43 -0.69 1.81
C PHE A 55 6.87 -0.96 3.24
N GLN A 56 6.05 -0.61 4.24
CA GLN A 56 6.37 -0.90 5.64
C GLN A 56 6.57 -2.39 5.86
N ARG A 57 5.79 -3.22 5.16
CA ARG A 57 5.87 -4.68 5.30
C ARG A 57 7.04 -5.29 4.54
N LEU A 58 7.28 -4.84 3.31
CA LEU A 58 8.24 -5.47 2.41
C LEU A 58 9.61 -4.79 2.38
N GLY A 59 9.67 -3.49 2.62
CA GLY A 59 10.90 -2.73 2.52
C GLY A 59 11.25 -2.27 1.11
N TYR A 60 10.38 -2.52 0.14
CA TYR A 60 10.54 -2.04 -1.22
C TYR A 60 9.17 -1.79 -1.86
N PHE A 61 9.14 -1.02 -2.94
CA PHE A 61 7.89 -0.70 -3.61
C PHE A 61 7.51 -1.78 -4.62
N VAL A 62 6.23 -2.11 -4.63
CA VAL A 62 5.66 -3.06 -5.60
C VAL A 62 4.53 -2.38 -6.37
N THR A 63 4.17 -2.93 -7.52
CA THR A 63 3.02 -2.44 -8.28
C THR A 63 1.75 -3.12 -7.81
N LEU A 64 0.61 -2.50 -8.08
CA LEU A 64 -0.68 -3.00 -7.61
C LEU A 64 -1.00 -4.45 -7.97
N PRO A 65 -0.72 -4.92 -9.21
CA PRO A 65 -0.98 -6.33 -9.53
C PRO A 65 -0.22 -7.33 -8.66
N GLU A 66 0.89 -6.93 -8.08
CA GLU A 66 1.68 -7.78 -7.19
C GLU A 66 1.12 -7.84 -5.78
N ILE A 67 0.17 -6.98 -5.46
CA ILE A 67 -0.39 -6.87 -4.10
C ILE A 67 -1.67 -7.69 -4.02
N PRO A 68 -1.81 -8.57 -3.01
CA PRO A 68 -3.04 -9.34 -2.84
C PRO A 68 -4.27 -8.43 -2.77
N ARG A 69 -5.33 -8.82 -3.46
CA ARG A 69 -6.57 -8.04 -3.51
C ARG A 69 -7.17 -7.79 -2.14
N ARG A 70 -7.02 -8.73 -1.23
CA ARG A 70 -7.55 -8.57 0.13
C ARG A 70 -6.92 -7.40 0.86
N ILE A 71 -5.64 -7.15 0.62
CA ILE A 71 -4.93 -6.02 1.23
C ILE A 71 -5.50 -4.70 0.69
N VAL A 72 -5.62 -4.61 -0.64
CA VAL A 72 -6.15 -3.39 -1.27
C VAL A 72 -7.58 -3.14 -0.82
N ALA A 73 -8.42 -4.17 -0.80
CA ALA A 73 -9.81 -4.05 -0.38
C ALA A 73 -9.93 -3.63 1.09
N HIS A 74 -9.09 -4.20 1.96
CA HIS A 74 -9.07 -3.87 3.37
C HIS A 74 -8.72 -2.40 3.60
N ILE A 75 -7.69 -1.91 2.94
CA ILE A 75 -7.27 -0.50 3.04
C ILE A 75 -8.35 0.42 2.47
N THR A 76 -8.96 0.04 1.35
CA THR A 76 -10.05 0.80 0.75
C THR A 76 -11.22 0.98 1.71
N THR A 77 -11.61 -0.10 2.36
CA THR A 77 -12.72 -0.05 3.33
C THR A 77 -12.39 0.87 4.49
N LEU A 78 -11.18 0.79 5.02
CA LEU A 78 -10.81 1.59 6.18
C LEU A 78 -10.58 3.07 5.87
N CYS A 79 -10.06 3.38 4.68
CA CYS A 79 -9.71 4.78 4.37
C CYS A 79 -10.82 5.55 3.68
N ALA A 80 -11.61 4.90 2.84
CA ALA A 80 -12.63 5.58 2.05
C ALA A 80 -14.06 5.12 2.36
N GLY A 81 -14.20 4.11 3.21
CA GLY A 81 -15.51 3.56 3.54
C GLY A 81 -16.20 2.88 2.37
N LEU A 82 -15.44 2.52 1.35
CA LEU A 82 -15.98 1.93 0.14
C LEU A 82 -16.01 0.41 0.25
N SER A 83 -17.05 -0.21 -0.28
CA SER A 83 -17.13 -1.67 -0.33
C SER A 83 -16.38 -2.26 -1.50
N ALA A 84 -15.96 -1.43 -2.44
CA ALA A 84 -15.22 -1.85 -3.63
C ALA A 84 -14.05 -0.92 -3.90
N VAL A 85 -13.03 -1.44 -4.55
CA VAL A 85 -11.85 -0.67 -4.94
C VAL A 85 -12.27 0.45 -5.89
N PRO A 86 -11.79 1.70 -5.71
CA PRO A 86 -12.16 2.82 -6.57
C PRO A 86 -11.80 2.57 -8.03
N GLU A 87 -12.63 3.08 -8.93
CA GLU A 87 -12.35 3.05 -10.36
C GLU A 87 -11.07 3.84 -10.64
N GLY A 88 -10.29 3.37 -11.58
CA GLY A 88 -9.05 4.04 -11.99
C GLY A 88 -7.83 3.62 -11.19
N LEU A 89 -8.02 2.81 -10.15
CA LEU A 89 -6.87 2.36 -9.35
C LEU A 89 -5.93 1.50 -10.19
N GLU A 90 -6.45 0.79 -11.18
CA GLU A 90 -5.63 -0.05 -12.06
C GLU A 90 -4.64 0.76 -12.91
N THR A 91 -4.89 2.06 -13.10
CA THR A 91 -3.95 2.92 -13.84
C THR A 91 -3.03 3.70 -12.91
N TYR A 92 -3.16 3.51 -11.61
CA TYR A 92 -2.39 4.25 -10.62
C TYR A 92 -0.88 4.07 -10.79
N ASP A 93 -0.44 2.86 -11.11
CA ASP A 93 1.00 2.55 -11.22
C ASP A 93 1.71 3.37 -12.29
N THR A 94 0.99 3.82 -13.32
CA THR A 94 1.56 4.61 -14.41
C THR A 94 1.26 6.11 -14.26
N SER A 95 0.61 6.50 -13.18
CA SER A 95 0.21 7.89 -12.98
C SER A 95 1.34 8.73 -12.39
N HIS A 96 1.27 10.04 -12.61
CA HIS A 96 2.16 11.00 -11.96
C HIS A 96 1.98 10.99 -10.45
N SER A 97 0.77 10.68 -9.99
CA SER A 97 0.47 10.59 -8.58
C SER A 97 1.33 9.54 -7.88
N ARG A 98 1.57 8.40 -8.55
CA ARG A 98 2.39 7.35 -7.96
C ARG A 98 3.82 7.83 -7.69
N SER A 99 4.44 8.52 -8.65
CA SER A 99 5.81 9.04 -8.47
C SER A 99 5.89 10.00 -7.29
N ARG A 100 4.91 10.90 -7.17
CA ARG A 100 4.82 11.83 -6.05
C ARG A 100 4.63 11.06 -4.74
N HIS A 101 3.78 10.04 -4.74
CA HIS A 101 3.50 9.24 -3.56
C HIS A 101 4.71 8.42 -3.10
N LEU A 102 5.52 7.92 -4.02
CA LEU A 102 6.76 7.24 -3.66
C LEU A 102 7.66 8.16 -2.84
N SER A 103 7.80 9.40 -3.27
CA SER A 103 8.58 10.40 -2.54
C SER A 103 7.97 10.71 -1.17
N LEU A 104 6.66 10.83 -1.10
CA LEU A 104 5.96 11.10 0.16
C LEU A 104 6.16 9.97 1.16
N VAL A 105 6.10 8.73 0.71
CA VAL A 105 6.31 7.57 1.58
C VAL A 105 7.74 7.54 2.10
N ARG A 106 8.71 7.78 1.23
CA ARG A 106 10.13 7.83 1.65
C ARG A 106 10.35 8.89 2.71
N THR A 107 9.81 10.08 2.50
CA THR A 107 9.95 11.19 3.45
C THR A 107 9.31 10.84 4.78
N ARG A 108 8.09 10.30 4.75
CA ARG A 108 7.38 9.95 5.98
C ARG A 108 8.11 8.88 6.79
N LEU A 109 8.70 7.91 6.13
CA LEU A 109 9.41 6.82 6.81
C LEU A 109 10.87 7.14 7.10
N GLY A 110 11.33 8.32 6.72
CA GLY A 110 12.70 8.75 6.98
C GLY A 110 13.74 8.03 6.13
N ILE A 111 13.36 7.54 4.97
CA ILE A 111 14.25 6.80 4.09
C ILE A 111 14.94 7.77 3.15
N THR A 112 16.27 7.74 3.18
CA THR A 112 17.08 8.58 2.30
C THR A 112 17.19 7.92 0.94
N ALA A 113 16.94 8.69 -0.11
CA ALA A 113 17.13 8.22 -1.48
C ALA A 113 18.63 8.09 -1.74
N LEU A 114 19.02 6.99 -2.32
CA LEU A 114 20.39 6.76 -2.71
C LEU A 114 20.57 7.08 -4.17
#